data_ab5042256dfb207553337d5662de5304
#
_entry.id   ab5042256dfb207553337d5662de5304
#
_cell.length_a   1.000
_cell.length_b   1.000
_cell.length_c   1.000
_cell.angle_alpha   90.00
_cell.angle_beta   90.00
_cell.angle_gamma   90.00
#
_symmetry.space_group_name_H-M   'P 1'
#
loop_
_entity.id
_entity.type
_entity.pdbx_description
1 polymer ?
#
loop_
_entity_poly.entity_id
_entity_poly.type
_entity_poly.pdbx_seq_one_letter_code
_entity_poly.pdbx_strand_id
1 'polypeptide(L)'
;SPKKYDVIHSMEVLYYLEDPSKIIKKISDSWLNDGGRLIVGLDHYYENKDSHSWEEDVGTPMLMLKAKEWVRIFEMAGLEEVESWHANKSADWAGTLVITGKK
;
A
#
# COMPACT_ATOMS: atom_id res chain seq x y z
N SER A 1 0.44 -19.95 18.85
CA SER A 1 -0.16 -18.70 18.44
C SER A 1 0.80 -17.93 17.55
N PRO A 2 0.33 -17.37 16.45
CA PRO A 2 1.22 -16.62 15.57
C PRO A 2 1.76 -15.38 16.28
N LYS A 3 3.00 -15.09 16.00
CA LYS A 3 3.65 -13.91 16.53
C LYS A 3 3.05 -12.66 15.87
N LYS A 4 2.81 -11.63 16.66
CA LYS A 4 2.33 -10.35 16.19
C LYS A 4 3.43 -9.29 16.24
N TYR A 5 3.26 -8.23 15.50
CA TYR A 5 4.26 -7.18 15.32
C TYR A 5 3.69 -5.80 15.59
N ASP A 6 4.54 -4.90 16.06
CA ASP A 6 4.16 -3.51 16.28
C ASP A 6 4.25 -2.66 15.02
N VAL A 7 5.12 -3.07 14.08
CA VAL A 7 5.27 -2.40 12.79
C VAL A 7 5.44 -3.45 11.71
N ILE A 8 4.67 -3.32 10.66
CA ILE A 8 4.82 -4.13 9.45
C ILE A 8 4.94 -3.16 8.29
N HIS A 9 5.92 -3.38 7.42
CA HIS A 9 6.01 -2.56 6.23
C HIS A 9 6.19 -3.42 4.99
N SER A 10 5.67 -2.93 3.86
CA SER A 10 5.76 -3.58 2.57
C SER A 10 6.07 -2.53 1.51
N MET A 11 7.09 -2.82 0.69
CA MET A 11 7.52 -1.92 -0.37
C MET A 11 7.45 -2.63 -1.71
N GLU A 12 6.76 -2.03 -2.68
CA GLU A 12 6.72 -2.50 -4.07
C GLU A 12 6.16 -3.92 -4.25
N VAL A 13 5.20 -4.34 -3.42
CA VAL A 13 4.66 -5.70 -3.44
C VAL A 13 3.17 -5.75 -3.72
N LEU A 14 2.38 -4.90 -3.04
CA LEU A 14 0.92 -5.09 -3.00
C LEU A 14 0.23 -4.91 -4.34
N TYR A 15 0.80 -4.15 -5.27
CA TYR A 15 0.20 -4.00 -6.59
C TYR A 15 0.35 -5.24 -7.49
N TYR A 16 1.14 -6.23 -7.07
CA TYR A 16 1.21 -7.52 -7.75
C TYR A 16 0.07 -8.47 -7.34
N LEU A 17 -0.66 -8.14 -6.30
CA LEU A 17 -1.74 -8.98 -5.78
C LEU A 17 -3.06 -8.66 -6.47
N GLU A 18 -3.87 -9.70 -6.73
CA GLU A 18 -5.21 -9.52 -7.30
C GLU A 18 -6.14 -8.78 -6.35
N ASP A 19 -6.05 -9.09 -5.06
CA ASP A 19 -6.93 -8.52 -4.03
C ASP A 19 -6.10 -8.09 -2.83
N PRO A 20 -5.48 -6.91 -2.88
CA PRO A 20 -4.69 -6.42 -1.75
C PRO A 20 -5.54 -6.15 -0.49
N SER A 21 -6.86 -5.92 -0.65
CA SER A 21 -7.72 -5.69 0.52
C SER A 21 -7.74 -6.89 1.44
N LYS A 22 -7.70 -8.10 0.89
CA LYS A 22 -7.66 -9.33 1.68
C LYS A 22 -6.42 -9.44 2.55
N ILE A 23 -5.24 -9.19 1.97
CA ILE A 23 -4.00 -9.29 2.73
C ILE A 23 -3.88 -8.16 3.76
N ILE A 24 -4.31 -6.96 3.42
CA ILE A 24 -4.27 -5.83 4.35
C ILE A 24 -5.18 -6.10 5.55
N LYS A 25 -6.38 -6.64 5.31
CA LYS A 25 -7.27 -7.02 6.40
C LYS A 25 -6.67 -8.13 7.27
N LYS A 26 -6.05 -9.13 6.67
CA LYS A 26 -5.38 -10.20 7.40
C LYS A 26 -4.22 -9.66 8.25
N ILE A 27 -3.43 -8.75 7.72
CA ILE A 27 -2.34 -8.11 8.45
C ILE A 27 -2.91 -7.37 9.67
N SER A 28 -3.97 -6.57 9.45
CA SER A 28 -4.60 -5.82 10.52
C SER A 28 -5.18 -6.74 11.60
N ASP A 29 -5.92 -7.77 11.20
CA ASP A 29 -6.62 -8.63 12.15
C ASP A 29 -5.71 -9.60 12.89
N SER A 30 -4.69 -10.13 12.21
CA SER A 30 -3.93 -11.28 12.72
C SER A 30 -2.46 -11.03 13.00
N TRP A 31 -1.84 -10.05 12.33
CA TRP A 31 -0.39 -9.86 12.41
C TRP A 31 0.04 -8.60 13.15
N LEU A 32 -0.83 -7.60 13.27
CA LEU A 32 -0.52 -6.37 14.00
C LEU A 32 -1.01 -6.46 15.45
N ASN A 33 -0.16 -6.01 16.38
CA ASN A 33 -0.58 -5.76 17.74
C ASN A 33 -1.52 -4.55 17.76
N ASP A 34 -2.36 -4.45 18.78
CA ASP A 34 -3.17 -3.25 19.01
C ASP A 34 -2.22 -2.06 19.17
N GLY A 35 -2.51 -0.98 18.46
CA GLY A 35 -1.63 0.17 18.38
C GLY A 35 -0.50 0.03 17.37
N GLY A 36 -0.39 -1.14 16.74
CA GLY A 36 0.62 -1.37 15.71
C GLY A 36 0.34 -0.61 14.42
N ARG A 37 1.35 -0.46 13.58
CA ARG A 37 1.25 0.35 12.37
C ARG A 37 1.65 -0.46 11.12
N LEU A 38 0.85 -0.31 10.08
CA LEU A 38 1.17 -0.83 8.75
C LEU A 38 1.64 0.33 7.87
N ILE A 39 2.75 0.13 7.18
CA ILE A 39 3.31 1.11 6.24
C ILE A 39 3.51 0.43 4.90
N VAL A 40 2.94 0.99 3.85
CA VAL A 40 3.06 0.45 2.48
C VAL A 40 3.62 1.51 1.56
N GLY A 41 4.59 1.14 0.75
CA GLY A 41 5.15 2.00 -0.29
C GLY A 41 4.96 1.39 -1.66
N LEU A 42 4.56 2.22 -2.64
CA LEU A 42 4.27 1.79 -3.99
C LEU A 42 4.76 2.84 -4.99
N ASP A 43 5.39 2.39 -6.07
CA ASP A 43 5.68 3.26 -7.21
C ASP A 43 4.65 3.07 -8.33
N HIS A 44 3.97 1.93 -8.35
CA HIS A 44 2.92 1.64 -9.35
C HIS A 44 1.55 2.09 -8.82
N TYR A 45 1.12 3.27 -9.24
CA TYR A 45 -0.20 3.81 -8.91
C TYR A 45 -0.63 4.82 -9.97
N TYR A 46 -1.91 5.11 -10.03
CA TYR A 46 -2.50 5.87 -11.13
C TYR A 46 -1.87 7.26 -11.32
N GLU A 47 -1.61 7.98 -10.23
CA GLU A 47 -1.06 9.33 -10.30
C GLU A 47 0.42 9.35 -10.71
N ASN A 48 1.09 8.21 -10.71
CA ASN A 48 2.44 8.10 -11.24
C ASN A 48 2.39 7.61 -12.70
N LYS A 49 2.37 8.54 -13.64
CA LYS A 49 2.25 8.24 -15.06
C LYS A 49 3.38 7.35 -15.57
N ASP A 50 4.58 7.50 -15.02
CA ASP A 50 5.73 6.70 -15.42
C ASP A 50 5.52 5.20 -15.19
N SER A 51 4.63 4.83 -14.29
CA SER A 51 4.33 3.43 -13.98
C SER A 51 3.23 2.81 -14.85
N HIS A 52 2.56 3.59 -15.70
CA HIS A 52 1.40 3.12 -16.45
C HIS A 52 1.71 2.01 -17.45
N SER A 53 2.93 1.96 -17.97
CA SER A 53 3.36 0.91 -18.92
C SER A 53 4.01 -0.30 -18.26
N TRP A 54 4.15 -0.30 -16.94
CA TRP A 54 4.94 -1.32 -16.25
C TRP A 54 4.40 -2.75 -16.42
N GLU A 55 3.09 -2.91 -16.38
CA GLU A 55 2.49 -4.24 -16.58
C GLU A 55 2.90 -4.83 -17.91
N GLU A 56 2.84 -4.02 -18.96
CA GLU A 56 3.24 -4.42 -20.30
C GLU A 56 4.76 -4.60 -20.41
N ASP A 57 5.53 -3.64 -19.86
CA ASP A 57 7.00 -3.66 -19.96
C ASP A 57 7.61 -4.86 -19.24
N VAL A 58 7.07 -5.23 -18.09
CA VAL A 58 7.57 -6.33 -17.27
C VAL A 58 6.93 -7.67 -17.68
N GLY A 59 5.73 -7.63 -18.24
CA GLY A 59 4.99 -8.83 -18.61
C GLY A 59 4.34 -9.54 -17.43
N THR A 60 4.13 -8.83 -16.33
CA THR A 60 3.48 -9.35 -15.13
C THR A 60 2.26 -8.51 -14.79
N PRO A 61 1.09 -9.12 -14.53
CA PRO A 61 -0.09 -8.37 -14.14
C PRO A 61 0.15 -7.52 -12.91
N MET A 62 -0.30 -6.26 -12.94
CA MET A 62 -0.19 -5.31 -11.84
C MET A 62 -1.51 -4.59 -11.67
N LEU A 63 -1.91 -4.37 -10.41
CA LEU A 63 -3.14 -3.65 -10.08
C LEU A 63 -2.87 -2.14 -10.07
N MET A 64 -3.58 -1.41 -10.92
CA MET A 64 -3.46 0.04 -11.00
C MET A 64 -4.59 0.69 -10.21
N LEU A 65 -4.27 1.26 -9.06
CA LEU A 65 -5.22 2.00 -8.24
C LEU A 65 -4.79 3.44 -8.06
N LYS A 66 -5.76 4.30 -7.78
CA LYS A 66 -5.49 5.67 -7.36
C LYS A 66 -5.06 5.71 -5.90
N ALA A 67 -4.32 6.73 -5.52
CA ALA A 67 -3.89 6.91 -4.13
C ALA A 67 -5.06 6.84 -3.15
N LYS A 68 -6.18 7.51 -3.47
CA LYS A 68 -7.37 7.48 -2.61
C LYS A 68 -7.99 6.11 -2.47
N GLU A 69 -7.82 5.24 -3.46
CA GLU A 69 -8.33 3.87 -3.40
C GLU A 69 -7.51 3.02 -2.45
N TRP A 70 -6.19 3.21 -2.43
CA TRP A 70 -5.30 2.58 -1.45
C TRP A 70 -5.64 3.01 -0.02
N VAL A 71 -5.88 4.32 0.19
CA VAL A 71 -6.29 4.84 1.50
C VAL A 71 -7.59 4.18 1.95
N ARG A 72 -8.56 4.06 1.04
CA ARG A 72 -9.85 3.44 1.35
C ARG A 72 -9.70 1.96 1.74
N ILE A 73 -8.81 1.23 1.08
CA ILE A 73 -8.54 -0.18 1.42
C ILE A 73 -8.05 -0.29 2.87
N PHE A 74 -7.17 0.60 3.30
CA PHE A 74 -6.69 0.64 4.68
C PHE A 74 -7.84 0.93 5.66
N GLU A 75 -8.66 1.91 5.35
CA GLU A 75 -9.80 2.27 6.20
C GLU A 75 -10.82 1.13 6.31
N MET A 76 -11.10 0.48 5.20
CA MET A 76 -12.04 -0.66 5.17
C MET A 76 -11.49 -1.89 5.90
N ALA A 77 -10.19 -2.00 6.06
CA ALA A 77 -9.58 -3.06 6.86
C ALA A 77 -9.67 -2.79 8.36
N GLY A 78 -10.20 -1.64 8.76
CA GLY A 78 -10.36 -1.26 10.16
C GLY A 78 -9.19 -0.48 10.74
N LEU A 79 -8.24 -0.08 9.91
CA LEU A 79 -7.12 0.74 10.36
C LEU A 79 -7.56 2.18 10.56
N GLU A 80 -6.98 2.84 11.56
CA GLU A 80 -7.27 4.22 11.93
C GLU A 80 -6.09 5.13 11.60
N GLU A 81 -6.30 6.44 11.66
CA GLU A 81 -5.26 7.43 11.39
C GLU A 81 -4.56 7.15 10.07
N VAL A 82 -5.35 6.80 9.04
CA VAL A 82 -4.80 6.47 7.72
C VAL A 82 -4.35 7.75 7.04
N GLU A 83 -3.09 7.76 6.64
CA GLU A 83 -2.47 8.89 5.96
C GLU A 83 -1.72 8.41 4.72
N SER A 84 -1.56 9.30 3.76
CA SER A 84 -0.77 9.02 2.57
C SER A 84 0.00 10.26 2.13
N TRP A 85 1.16 10.02 1.53
CA TRP A 85 1.95 11.09 0.93
C TRP A 85 2.83 10.53 -0.18
N HIS A 86 3.42 11.42 -0.95
CA HIS A 86 4.34 11.08 -2.03
C HIS A 86 5.77 11.37 -1.59
N ALA A 87 6.52 10.33 -1.25
CA ALA A 87 7.90 10.46 -0.81
C ALA A 87 8.82 10.73 -2.00
N ASN A 88 9.78 11.62 -1.82
CA ASN A 88 10.78 11.98 -2.83
C ASN A 88 10.19 12.57 -4.12
N LYS A 89 8.99 13.14 -4.03
CA LYS A 89 8.36 13.82 -5.16
C LYS A 89 9.24 14.95 -5.68
N SER A 90 9.32 15.08 -7.00
CA SER A 90 10.07 16.15 -7.66
C SER A 90 9.21 16.75 -8.79
N ALA A 91 9.75 17.76 -9.49
CA ALA A 91 9.06 18.37 -10.63
C ALA A 91 8.78 17.35 -11.74
N ASP A 92 9.63 16.33 -11.88
CA ASP A 92 9.57 15.35 -12.95
C ASP A 92 9.05 13.99 -12.51
N TRP A 93 8.80 13.80 -11.22
CA TRP A 93 8.40 12.49 -10.69
C TRP A 93 7.37 12.62 -9.57
N ALA A 94 6.32 11.81 -9.66
CA ALA A 94 5.23 11.80 -8.67
C ALA A 94 5.65 11.29 -7.28
N GLY A 95 6.77 10.59 -7.20
CA GLY A 95 7.28 10.04 -5.94
C GLY A 95 6.76 8.65 -5.64
N THR A 96 7.23 8.08 -4.55
CA THR A 96 6.73 6.82 -4.01
C THR A 96 5.49 7.12 -3.17
N LEU A 97 4.37 6.51 -3.50
CA LEU A 97 3.16 6.64 -2.68
C LEU A 97 3.34 5.84 -1.41
N VAL A 98 3.25 6.51 -0.27
CA VAL A 98 3.30 5.86 1.04
C VAL A 98 1.94 5.96 1.69
N ILE A 99 1.42 4.84 2.21
CA ILE A 99 0.17 4.80 2.96
C ILE A 99 0.48 4.19 4.33
N THR A 100 0.00 4.79 5.39
CA THR A 100 0.12 4.24 6.73
C THR A 100 -1.23 4.19 7.42
N GLY A 101 -1.38 3.22 8.33
CA GLY A 101 -2.56 3.10 9.15
C GLY A 101 -2.21 2.43 10.46
N LYS A 102 -3.00 2.71 11.49
CA LYS A 102 -2.78 2.22 12.85
C LYS A 102 -3.93 1.30 13.26
N LYS A 103 -3.57 0.18 13.88
CA LYS A 103 -4.57 -0.74 14.43
C LYS A 103 -5.16 -0.27 15.75
#